data_155ba759d5bc5be78551dbcf35f0457e
#
_entry.id   155ba759d5bc5be78551dbcf35f0457e
#
_cell.length_a   1.000
_cell.length_b   1.000
_cell.length_c   1.000
_cell.angle_alpha   90.00
_cell.angle_beta   90.00
_cell.angle_gamma   90.00
#
_symmetry.space_group_name_H-M   'P 1'
#
loop_
_entity.id
_entity.type
_entity.pdbx_description
1 polymer ?
#
loop_
_entity_poly.entity_id
_entity_poly.type
_entity_poly.pdbx_seq_one_letter_code
_entity_poly.pdbx_strand_id
1 'polypeptide(L)'
;MQAQFAERNANGAERVGGPTPMRAADVASTVPAGQPIPPWFPKAPPLPPPRGDVIRVATVDELLAAVDRVGPGGAILLADGHYKLPRVIVLQNKNNLAIRSASGDPTKVTLSGQGWDSQAQGDDLLHIARCEDVTIADLTFADCRAYGVKVEAENAPKDIHIYNCRFRDIGVRALKGSAGQDPKIHAVKGSVRYCSFENTKVPPADWLFDGNYIAAIDMMALEDWTFSDNVFRNIKGRTGGGRAAIFIWVRSRRVVVERNLIVNCDRGVAFGNPGQSTANVAGERLVYVADGVIRNNFIVGGPDCGIELWHAERIKVFNNSIWRLEQNWSRGIRIGTGTAGTDIANNLVHGEIRLEGGEAQMSHNLAGRLEGYFMDPASGNLALTRAATGAIDQAVPIPEVTSDIRGRPRTGRPDIGAWEFEGEDR
;
A
#
# COMPACT_ATOMS: atom_id res chain seq x y z
N MET A 1 0.57 -25.36 14.81
CA MET A 1 0.98 -24.25 15.69
C MET A 1 0.50 -22.94 15.06
N GLN A 2 -0.82 -22.80 14.85
CA GLN A 2 -1.47 -21.68 14.14
C GLN A 2 -2.58 -21.00 14.96
N ALA A 3 -2.64 -21.21 16.25
CA ALA A 3 -3.77 -20.83 17.08
C ALA A 3 -3.45 -19.74 18.14
N GLN A 4 -2.55 -18.78 17.88
CA GLN A 4 -2.16 -17.80 18.90
C GLN A 4 -2.07 -16.33 18.43
N PHE A 5 -2.82 -15.91 17.43
CA PHE A 5 -2.98 -14.47 17.17
C PHE A 5 -4.42 -13.98 17.35
N ALA A 6 -5.10 -14.46 18.37
CA ALA A 6 -6.25 -13.76 18.92
C ALA A 6 -5.72 -12.71 19.91
N GLU A 7 -5.59 -11.46 19.48
CA GLU A 7 -5.32 -10.35 20.39
C GLU A 7 -6.44 -10.24 21.40
N ARG A 8 -6.17 -10.64 22.64
CA ARG A 8 -7.00 -10.28 23.79
C ARG A 8 -6.79 -8.78 24.04
N ASN A 9 -7.68 -7.95 23.56
CA ASN A 9 -7.91 -6.64 24.16
C ASN A 9 -8.86 -6.83 25.34
N ALA A 10 -8.28 -7.08 26.51
CA ALA A 10 -9.01 -6.99 27.78
C ALA A 10 -8.98 -5.53 28.27
N ASN A 11 -10.16 -4.95 28.33
CA ASN A 11 -10.67 -3.95 29.28
C ASN A 11 -9.78 -2.78 29.71
N GLY A 12 -10.27 -1.57 29.47
CA GLY A 12 -10.01 -0.40 30.27
C GLY A 12 -9.56 0.85 29.54
N ALA A 13 -10.19 1.21 28.44
CA ALA A 13 -10.12 2.60 27.97
C ALA A 13 -11.54 3.15 27.89
N GLU A 14 -11.81 4.17 28.69
CA GLU A 14 -13.02 4.99 28.62
C GLU A 14 -13.30 5.37 27.17
N ARG A 15 -14.54 5.25 26.75
CA ARG A 15 -15.04 5.74 25.46
C ARG A 15 -14.92 7.26 25.45
N VAL A 16 -13.80 7.76 24.97
CA VAL A 16 -13.76 9.10 24.40
C VAL A 16 -14.63 9.04 23.15
N GLY A 17 -15.68 9.85 23.09
CA GLY A 17 -16.71 9.84 22.06
C GLY A 17 -16.14 9.78 20.65
N GLY A 18 -16.09 8.58 20.08
CA GLY A 18 -15.80 8.36 18.67
C GLY A 18 -16.98 8.87 17.84
N PRO A 19 -16.74 9.33 16.61
CA PRO A 19 -17.81 9.73 15.71
C PRO A 19 -18.82 8.60 15.56
N THR A 20 -20.09 8.95 15.56
CA THR A 20 -21.21 8.03 15.33
C THR A 20 -20.88 7.12 14.15
N PRO A 21 -20.99 5.79 14.26
CA PRO A 21 -20.72 4.90 13.13
C PRO A 21 -21.65 5.28 11.97
N MET A 22 -21.05 5.58 10.83
CA MET A 22 -21.79 5.85 9.58
C MET A 22 -22.67 4.64 9.26
N ARG A 23 -23.92 4.88 8.86
CA ARG A 23 -24.80 3.80 8.41
C ARG A 23 -24.21 3.14 7.17
N ALA A 24 -24.35 1.84 7.04
CA ALA A 24 -23.84 1.06 5.89
C ALA A 24 -24.28 1.62 4.51
N ALA A 25 -25.39 2.36 4.47
CA ALA A 25 -25.88 3.03 3.27
C ALA A 25 -25.05 4.25 2.82
N ASP A 26 -24.28 4.88 3.75
CA ASP A 26 -23.51 6.10 3.46
C ASP A 26 -22.09 5.78 2.93
N VAL A 27 -21.69 4.51 2.96
CA VAL A 27 -20.36 4.03 2.50
C VAL A 27 -20.38 3.68 1.00
N ALA A 28 -21.50 3.77 0.35
CA ALA A 28 -21.78 3.19 -0.97
C ALA A 28 -21.42 4.07 -2.19
N SER A 29 -20.53 5.06 -2.09
CA SER A 29 -19.93 5.60 -3.31
C SER A 29 -18.74 4.73 -3.72
N THR A 30 -19.01 3.58 -4.30
CA THR A 30 -17.97 2.77 -4.93
C THR A 30 -17.59 3.43 -6.25
N VAL A 31 -16.32 3.78 -6.41
CA VAL A 31 -15.76 3.94 -7.76
C VAL A 31 -16.03 2.61 -8.47
N PRO A 32 -16.65 2.61 -9.67
CA PRO A 32 -16.93 1.36 -10.36
C PRO A 32 -15.70 0.47 -10.43
N ALA A 33 -15.88 -0.81 -10.14
CA ALA A 33 -14.79 -1.78 -10.24
C ALA A 33 -14.30 -1.91 -11.68
N GLY A 34 -13.02 -2.20 -11.85
CA GLY A 34 -12.43 -2.42 -13.18
C GLY A 34 -12.16 -1.15 -13.97
N GLN A 35 -12.18 0.01 -13.35
CA GLN A 35 -11.75 1.26 -14.00
C GLN A 35 -10.33 1.10 -14.55
N PRO A 36 -10.06 1.52 -15.80
CA PRO A 36 -8.71 1.46 -16.36
C PRO A 36 -7.76 2.36 -15.56
N ILE A 37 -6.49 1.97 -15.53
CA ILE A 37 -5.44 2.85 -15.02
C ILE A 37 -5.39 4.09 -15.92
N PRO A 38 -5.39 5.31 -15.35
CA PRO A 38 -5.39 6.52 -16.17
C PRO A 38 -4.23 6.55 -17.17
N PRO A 39 -4.43 7.03 -18.39
CA PRO A 39 -3.37 7.05 -19.42
C PRO A 39 -2.10 7.80 -19.04
N TRP A 40 -2.23 8.81 -18.17
CA TRP A 40 -1.12 9.62 -17.67
C TRP A 40 -0.32 8.92 -16.55
N PHE A 41 -0.86 7.87 -15.92
CA PHE A 41 -0.16 7.16 -14.85
C PHE A 41 0.96 6.29 -15.40
N PRO A 42 2.12 6.20 -14.71
CA PRO A 42 3.26 5.43 -15.15
C PRO A 42 2.92 3.96 -15.44
N LYS A 43 3.41 3.45 -16.56
CA LYS A 43 3.28 2.04 -16.95
C LYS A 43 4.55 1.28 -16.63
N ALA A 44 4.39 0.01 -16.27
CA ALA A 44 5.51 -0.88 -16.02
C ALA A 44 6.40 -1.05 -17.27
N PRO A 45 7.69 -0.68 -17.24
CA PRO A 45 8.63 -1.10 -18.29
C PRO A 45 8.73 -2.64 -18.34
N PRO A 46 8.88 -3.24 -19.52
CA PRO A 46 9.09 -4.67 -19.63
C PRO A 46 10.33 -5.13 -18.86
N LEU A 47 10.21 -6.21 -18.10
CA LEU A 47 11.37 -6.82 -17.45
C LEU A 47 12.28 -7.49 -18.50
N PRO A 48 13.61 -7.47 -18.30
CA PRO A 48 14.53 -8.17 -19.17
C PRO A 48 14.23 -9.68 -19.18
N PRO A 49 14.60 -10.39 -20.25
CA PRO A 49 14.51 -11.86 -20.27
C PRO A 49 15.27 -12.48 -19.10
N PRO A 50 14.79 -13.63 -18.55
CA PRO A 50 15.52 -14.39 -17.55
C PRO A 50 16.92 -14.79 -18.05
N ARG A 51 17.91 -14.78 -17.16
CA ARG A 51 19.30 -15.11 -17.54
C ARG A 51 19.70 -16.55 -17.24
N GLY A 52 19.03 -17.20 -16.30
CA GLY A 52 19.30 -18.57 -15.88
C GLY A 52 18.36 -19.60 -16.50
N ASP A 53 18.30 -20.76 -15.88
CA ASP A 53 17.41 -21.84 -16.31
C ASP A 53 15.94 -21.42 -16.24
N VAL A 54 15.20 -21.75 -17.28
CA VAL A 54 13.78 -21.39 -17.40
C VAL A 54 12.91 -22.65 -17.35
N ILE A 55 12.05 -22.73 -16.36
CA ILE A 55 11.00 -23.73 -16.27
C ILE A 55 9.68 -23.11 -16.74
N ARG A 56 9.14 -23.64 -17.83
CA ARG A 56 7.80 -23.22 -18.32
C ARG A 56 6.74 -24.13 -17.75
N VAL A 57 5.64 -23.53 -17.30
CA VAL A 57 4.51 -24.26 -16.67
C VAL A 57 3.19 -23.78 -17.26
N ALA A 58 2.23 -24.71 -17.41
CA ALA A 58 0.91 -24.45 -17.93
C ALA A 58 -0.21 -24.99 -17.01
N THR A 59 0.16 -25.74 -15.97
CA THR A 59 -0.77 -26.32 -15.00
C THR A 59 -0.33 -26.02 -13.57
N VAL A 60 -1.26 -26.18 -12.62
CA VAL A 60 -0.97 -26.00 -11.19
C VAL A 60 0.06 -27.02 -10.69
N ASP A 61 -0.07 -28.28 -11.11
CA ASP A 61 0.86 -29.34 -10.70
C ASP A 61 2.27 -29.08 -11.22
N GLU A 62 2.40 -28.62 -12.46
CA GLU A 62 3.70 -28.20 -13.01
C GLU A 62 4.29 -27.00 -12.24
N LEU A 63 3.45 -26.00 -11.88
CA LEU A 63 3.88 -24.86 -11.10
C LEU A 63 4.41 -25.28 -9.73
N LEU A 64 3.66 -26.11 -9.00
CA LEU A 64 4.07 -26.59 -7.68
C LEU A 64 5.38 -27.41 -7.77
N ALA A 65 5.49 -28.29 -8.77
CA ALA A 65 6.71 -29.06 -9.01
C ALA A 65 7.90 -28.17 -9.45
N ALA A 66 7.65 -27.09 -10.20
CA ALA A 66 8.69 -26.14 -10.61
C ALA A 66 9.24 -25.35 -9.43
N VAL A 67 8.41 -24.94 -8.47
CA VAL A 67 8.83 -24.25 -7.23
C VAL A 67 9.85 -25.09 -6.44
N ASP A 68 9.62 -26.39 -6.36
CA ASP A 68 10.55 -27.30 -5.66
C ASP A 68 11.88 -27.44 -6.41
N ARG A 69 11.84 -27.56 -7.74
CA ARG A 69 12.99 -27.85 -8.60
C ARG A 69 13.84 -26.65 -9.00
N VAL A 70 13.25 -25.45 -9.08
CA VAL A 70 13.97 -24.27 -9.58
C VAL A 70 15.16 -23.95 -8.70
N GLY A 71 16.33 -23.89 -9.33
CA GLY A 71 17.60 -23.53 -8.68
C GLY A 71 17.85 -22.02 -8.64
N PRO A 72 18.93 -21.60 -7.98
CA PRO A 72 19.36 -20.19 -7.97
C PRO A 72 19.60 -19.65 -9.38
N GLY A 73 19.21 -18.42 -9.62
CA GLY A 73 19.29 -17.77 -10.93
C GLY A 73 18.21 -18.17 -11.92
N GLY A 74 17.35 -19.12 -11.56
CA GLY A 74 16.31 -19.64 -12.45
C GLY A 74 15.05 -18.78 -12.50
N ALA A 75 14.19 -19.10 -13.46
CA ALA A 75 12.89 -18.49 -13.58
C ALA A 75 11.80 -19.51 -13.86
N ILE A 76 10.61 -19.29 -13.26
CA ILE A 76 9.39 -20.01 -13.58
C ILE A 76 8.53 -19.08 -14.43
N LEU A 77 8.26 -19.47 -15.68
CA LEU A 77 7.39 -18.73 -16.59
C LEU A 77 6.04 -19.44 -16.72
N LEU A 78 4.99 -18.76 -16.28
CA LEU A 78 3.63 -19.28 -16.35
C LEU A 78 3.01 -18.95 -17.71
N ALA A 79 2.49 -19.96 -18.40
CA ALA A 79 1.64 -19.77 -19.57
C ALA A 79 0.35 -19.04 -19.20
N ASP A 80 -0.25 -18.36 -20.16
CA ASP A 80 -1.55 -17.71 -19.99
C ASP A 80 -2.58 -18.72 -19.50
N GLY A 81 -3.27 -18.41 -18.40
CA GLY A 81 -4.21 -19.34 -17.78
C GLY A 81 -4.64 -18.98 -16.36
N HIS A 82 -5.52 -19.79 -15.82
CA HIS A 82 -6.01 -19.68 -14.45
C HIS A 82 -5.52 -20.86 -13.60
N TYR A 83 -4.74 -20.56 -12.58
CA TYR A 83 -4.12 -21.49 -11.66
C TYR A 83 -4.82 -21.44 -10.30
N LYS A 84 -5.86 -22.27 -10.11
CA LYS A 84 -6.53 -22.39 -8.82
C LYS A 84 -5.68 -23.24 -7.88
N LEU A 85 -5.06 -22.60 -6.89
CA LEU A 85 -4.11 -23.23 -5.99
C LEU A 85 -4.83 -24.11 -4.95
N PRO A 86 -4.49 -25.39 -4.82
CA PRO A 86 -5.02 -26.27 -3.77
C PRO A 86 -4.37 -26.02 -2.41
N ARG A 87 -3.22 -25.36 -2.39
CA ARG A 87 -2.44 -24.99 -1.20
C ARG A 87 -1.56 -23.79 -1.48
N VAL A 88 -1.08 -23.16 -0.44
CA VAL A 88 -0.12 -22.05 -0.53
C VAL A 88 1.17 -22.49 -1.24
N ILE A 89 1.69 -21.62 -2.10
CA ILE A 89 3.05 -21.72 -2.63
C ILE A 89 4.01 -21.18 -1.57
N VAL A 90 5.00 -21.95 -1.16
CA VAL A 90 6.02 -21.52 -0.18
C VAL A 90 7.37 -21.42 -0.86
N LEU A 91 7.85 -20.19 -1.03
CA LEU A 91 9.22 -19.92 -1.42
C LEU A 91 10.08 -19.84 -0.14
N GLN A 92 10.92 -20.82 0.07
CA GLN A 92 11.78 -20.87 1.22
C GLN A 92 13.21 -21.22 0.81
N ASN A 93 14.19 -20.46 1.32
CA ASN A 93 15.61 -20.63 1.02
C ASN A 93 15.89 -20.54 -0.50
N LYS A 94 15.19 -19.68 -1.23
CA LYS A 94 15.37 -19.45 -2.67
C LYS A 94 16.10 -18.14 -2.88
N ASN A 95 17.06 -18.14 -3.79
CA ASN A 95 17.89 -16.98 -4.10
C ASN A 95 17.95 -16.74 -5.60
N ASN A 96 17.92 -15.46 -6.00
CA ASN A 96 18.00 -15.01 -7.37
C ASN A 96 16.98 -15.77 -8.26
N LEU A 97 15.71 -15.61 -7.94
CA LEU A 97 14.60 -16.33 -8.56
C LEU A 97 13.57 -15.36 -9.14
N ALA A 98 13.06 -15.65 -10.34
CA ALA A 98 11.89 -14.98 -10.88
C ALA A 98 10.70 -15.94 -11.06
N ILE A 99 9.50 -15.53 -10.63
CA ILE A 99 8.22 -16.18 -10.98
C ILE A 99 7.38 -15.13 -11.72
N ARG A 100 7.07 -15.36 -12.99
CA ARG A 100 6.41 -14.36 -13.81
C ARG A 100 5.59 -14.95 -14.95
N SER A 101 4.66 -14.16 -15.48
CA SER A 101 3.97 -14.50 -16.73
C SER A 101 4.94 -14.65 -17.89
N ALA A 102 4.68 -15.64 -18.73
CA ALA A 102 5.46 -15.83 -19.97
C ALA A 102 5.15 -14.74 -21.00
N SER A 103 3.94 -14.17 -21.00
CA SER A 103 3.53 -13.09 -21.89
C SER A 103 3.92 -11.69 -21.41
N GLY A 104 4.30 -11.52 -20.12
CA GLY A 104 4.51 -10.22 -19.49
C GLY A 104 3.23 -9.41 -19.26
N ASP A 105 2.05 -10.03 -19.44
CA ASP A 105 0.75 -9.40 -19.26
C ASP A 105 0.08 -9.95 -18.00
N PRO A 106 -0.04 -9.13 -16.91
CA PRO A 106 -0.62 -9.60 -15.65
C PRO A 106 -2.10 -9.97 -15.76
N THR A 107 -2.78 -9.56 -16.83
CA THR A 107 -4.21 -9.88 -17.01
C THR A 107 -4.46 -11.30 -17.50
N LYS A 108 -3.43 -11.96 -18.01
CA LYS A 108 -3.53 -13.27 -18.65
C LYS A 108 -3.19 -14.45 -17.73
N VAL A 109 -2.51 -14.21 -16.61
CA VAL A 109 -2.12 -15.26 -15.67
C VAL A 109 -2.72 -14.94 -14.31
N THR A 110 -3.66 -15.77 -13.86
CA THR A 110 -4.31 -15.62 -12.56
C THR A 110 -3.99 -16.78 -11.63
N LEU A 111 -3.43 -16.48 -10.47
CA LEU A 111 -3.32 -17.37 -9.32
C LEU A 111 -4.49 -17.08 -8.37
N SER A 112 -5.32 -18.06 -8.06
CA SER A 112 -6.45 -17.89 -7.14
C SER A 112 -6.45 -18.90 -6.01
N GLY A 113 -7.10 -18.54 -4.90
CA GLY A 113 -7.33 -19.40 -3.76
C GLY A 113 -8.66 -20.14 -3.84
N GLN A 114 -9.19 -20.45 -2.65
CA GLN A 114 -10.48 -21.14 -2.53
C GLN A 114 -11.69 -20.21 -2.66
N GLY A 115 -11.43 -18.90 -2.72
CA GLY A 115 -12.44 -17.86 -2.91
C GLY A 115 -12.55 -16.91 -1.72
N TRP A 116 -13.03 -15.71 -1.98
CA TRP A 116 -13.29 -14.69 -0.96
C TRP A 116 -14.14 -15.21 0.21
N ASP A 117 -15.22 -15.91 -0.09
CA ASP A 117 -16.17 -16.41 0.90
C ASP A 117 -15.79 -17.79 1.48
N SER A 118 -14.59 -18.29 1.17
CA SER A 118 -14.10 -19.57 1.65
C SER A 118 -14.00 -19.58 3.18
N GLN A 119 -14.38 -20.69 3.80
CA GLN A 119 -14.14 -20.97 5.22
C GLN A 119 -12.82 -21.72 5.45
N ALA A 120 -12.03 -21.96 4.41
CA ALA A 120 -10.75 -22.63 4.51
C ALA A 120 -9.78 -21.76 5.34
N GLN A 121 -9.21 -22.32 6.40
CA GLN A 121 -8.14 -21.66 7.13
C GLN A 121 -6.87 -21.68 6.30
N GLY A 122 -6.12 -20.56 6.33
CA GLY A 122 -4.85 -20.48 5.63
C GLY A 122 -4.97 -20.47 4.11
N ASP A 123 -6.04 -19.90 3.59
CA ASP A 123 -6.22 -19.67 2.15
C ASP A 123 -5.29 -18.52 1.69
N ASP A 124 -3.99 -18.74 1.81
CA ASP A 124 -2.94 -17.84 1.34
C ASP A 124 -2.42 -18.34 -0.02
N LEU A 125 -1.96 -17.42 -0.89
CA LEU A 125 -1.50 -17.83 -2.22
C LEU A 125 0.00 -18.04 -2.28
N LEU A 126 0.80 -17.13 -1.69
CA LEU A 126 2.26 -17.19 -1.77
C LEU A 126 2.90 -16.72 -0.46
N HIS A 127 3.84 -17.50 0.07
CA HIS A 127 4.72 -17.11 1.18
C HIS A 127 6.17 -17.01 0.73
N ILE A 128 6.90 -16.01 1.26
CA ILE A 128 8.31 -15.75 0.99
C ILE A 128 9.06 -15.70 2.32
N ALA A 129 9.94 -16.67 2.55
CA ALA A 129 10.71 -16.84 3.79
C ALA A 129 12.17 -17.21 3.51
N ARG A 130 13.12 -16.56 4.15
CA ARG A 130 14.57 -16.80 3.96
C ARG A 130 15.01 -16.78 2.50
N CYS A 131 14.47 -15.83 1.74
CA CYS A 131 14.79 -15.67 0.32
C CYS A 131 15.60 -14.39 0.12
N GLU A 132 16.44 -14.38 -0.92
CA GLU A 132 17.18 -13.20 -1.38
C GLU A 132 17.05 -13.05 -2.89
N ASP A 133 16.86 -11.82 -3.36
CA ASP A 133 16.73 -11.49 -4.78
C ASP A 133 15.62 -12.31 -5.47
N VAL A 134 14.38 -12.09 -5.02
CA VAL A 134 13.20 -12.75 -5.60
C VAL A 134 12.30 -11.74 -6.27
N THR A 135 11.98 -11.98 -7.53
CA THR A 135 11.04 -11.19 -8.32
C THR A 135 9.76 -11.96 -8.62
N ILE A 136 8.63 -11.44 -8.18
CA ILE A 136 7.30 -11.91 -8.55
C ILE A 136 6.69 -10.87 -9.49
N ALA A 137 6.41 -11.25 -10.75
CA ALA A 137 6.04 -10.23 -11.74
C ALA A 137 4.94 -10.67 -12.72
N ASP A 138 4.22 -9.68 -13.23
CA ASP A 138 3.29 -9.84 -14.35
C ASP A 138 2.19 -10.89 -14.08
N LEU A 139 1.68 -10.98 -12.83
CA LEU A 139 0.69 -11.97 -12.39
C LEU A 139 -0.51 -11.28 -11.75
N THR A 140 -1.67 -11.93 -11.85
CA THR A 140 -2.85 -11.60 -11.03
C THR A 140 -2.97 -12.58 -9.87
N PHE A 141 -3.08 -12.06 -8.64
CA PHE A 141 -3.48 -12.78 -7.44
C PHE A 141 -4.95 -12.45 -7.14
N ALA A 142 -5.82 -13.45 -7.05
CA ALA A 142 -7.24 -13.18 -6.93
C ALA A 142 -7.99 -14.21 -6.06
N ASP A 143 -9.21 -13.83 -5.67
CA ASP A 143 -10.18 -14.71 -5.02
C ASP A 143 -9.57 -15.58 -3.90
N CYS A 144 -9.08 -14.91 -2.87
CA CYS A 144 -8.42 -15.54 -1.74
C CYS A 144 -9.00 -14.98 -0.43
N ARG A 145 -9.29 -15.86 0.54
CA ARG A 145 -9.84 -15.46 1.83
C ARG A 145 -8.85 -14.64 2.65
N ALA A 146 -7.58 -15.03 2.69
CA ALA A 146 -6.63 -14.44 3.63
C ALA A 146 -5.57 -13.57 2.93
N TYR A 147 -4.45 -14.11 2.47
CA TYR A 147 -3.33 -13.32 1.97
C TYR A 147 -2.97 -13.62 0.51
N GLY A 148 -2.80 -12.58 -0.29
CA GLY A 148 -2.26 -12.74 -1.64
C GLY A 148 -0.78 -13.15 -1.59
N VAL A 149 0.07 -12.30 -1.06
CA VAL A 149 1.50 -12.59 -0.83
C VAL A 149 1.86 -12.26 0.61
N LYS A 150 2.54 -13.17 1.29
CA LYS A 150 3.09 -12.96 2.64
C LYS A 150 4.61 -12.96 2.61
N VAL A 151 5.20 -11.88 3.11
CA VAL A 151 6.65 -11.74 3.32
C VAL A 151 6.92 -11.91 4.81
N GLU A 152 7.62 -12.96 5.17
CA GLU A 152 7.89 -13.33 6.56
C GLU A 152 9.17 -12.63 7.05
N ALA A 153 9.06 -11.38 7.53
CA ALA A 153 10.20 -10.59 7.95
C ALA A 153 11.02 -11.25 9.09
N GLU A 154 10.36 -12.03 9.96
CA GLU A 154 11.02 -12.85 10.98
C GLU A 154 12.00 -13.90 10.42
N ASN A 155 11.92 -14.17 9.14
CA ASN A 155 12.79 -15.06 8.39
C ASN A 155 13.82 -14.31 7.52
N ALA A 156 14.02 -13.01 7.78
CA ALA A 156 15.04 -12.16 7.16
C ALA A 156 15.10 -12.21 5.61
N PRO A 157 13.98 -12.10 4.88
CA PRO A 157 14.03 -12.02 3.42
C PRO A 157 14.69 -10.71 2.97
N LYS A 158 15.36 -10.73 1.82
CA LYS A 158 16.11 -9.60 1.29
C LYS A 158 15.93 -9.46 -0.22
N ASP A 159 15.93 -8.23 -0.72
CA ASP A 159 15.78 -7.90 -2.14
C ASP A 159 14.54 -8.57 -2.77
N ILE A 160 13.35 -8.32 -2.19
CA ILE A 160 12.08 -8.90 -2.66
C ILE A 160 11.33 -7.90 -3.52
N HIS A 161 11.00 -8.26 -4.74
CA HIS A 161 10.35 -7.39 -5.72
C HIS A 161 9.01 -7.95 -6.19
N ILE A 162 7.94 -7.18 -5.95
CA ILE A 162 6.60 -7.42 -6.51
C ILE A 162 6.39 -6.39 -7.61
N TYR A 163 6.32 -6.84 -8.86
CA TYR A 163 6.38 -5.96 -10.00
C TYR A 163 5.24 -6.22 -10.99
N ASN A 164 4.53 -5.16 -11.39
CA ASN A 164 3.44 -5.25 -12.38
C ASN A 164 2.42 -6.36 -12.09
N CYS A 165 2.09 -6.55 -10.80
CA CYS A 165 1.11 -7.55 -10.38
C CYS A 165 -0.25 -6.91 -10.12
N ARG A 166 -1.31 -7.70 -10.25
CA ARG A 166 -2.67 -7.31 -9.90
C ARG A 166 -3.14 -8.13 -8.70
N PHE A 167 -3.76 -7.46 -7.74
CA PHE A 167 -4.39 -8.07 -6.57
C PHE A 167 -5.88 -7.74 -6.59
N ARG A 168 -6.72 -8.74 -6.69
CA ARG A 168 -8.16 -8.56 -6.81
C ARG A 168 -8.92 -9.46 -5.86
N ASP A 169 -9.82 -8.87 -5.07
CA ASP A 169 -10.67 -9.61 -4.14
C ASP A 169 -9.86 -10.51 -3.20
N ILE A 170 -8.92 -9.89 -2.48
CA ILE A 170 -8.17 -10.51 -1.40
C ILE A 170 -8.77 -10.08 -0.07
N GLY A 171 -9.25 -11.05 0.72
CA GLY A 171 -10.16 -10.79 1.83
C GLY A 171 -9.53 -10.12 3.06
N VAL A 172 -8.26 -10.39 3.36
CA VAL A 172 -7.61 -9.83 4.57
C VAL A 172 -6.48 -8.88 4.19
N ARG A 173 -5.46 -9.34 3.49
CA ARG A 173 -4.30 -8.53 3.05
C ARG A 173 -3.83 -8.99 1.67
N ALA A 174 -3.76 -8.08 0.71
CA ALA A 174 -3.15 -8.40 -0.57
C ALA A 174 -1.64 -8.67 -0.39
N LEU A 175 -0.94 -7.81 0.35
CA LEU A 175 0.42 -8.05 0.81
C LEU A 175 0.47 -8.01 2.34
N LYS A 176 1.00 -9.07 2.95
CA LYS A 176 1.21 -9.17 4.40
C LYS A 176 2.69 -9.29 4.74
N GLY A 177 3.19 -8.41 5.60
CA GLY A 177 4.48 -8.59 6.26
C GLY A 177 4.26 -8.94 7.72
N SER A 178 4.93 -9.98 8.21
CA SER A 178 4.96 -10.33 9.63
C SER A 178 6.21 -9.77 10.31
N ALA A 179 6.29 -9.88 11.63
CA ALA A 179 7.47 -9.53 12.41
C ALA A 179 7.65 -10.56 13.52
N GLY A 180 8.89 -10.96 13.76
CA GLY A 180 9.27 -11.83 14.87
C GLY A 180 9.50 -11.05 16.18
N GLN A 181 9.94 -11.76 17.22
CA GLN A 181 10.27 -11.17 18.50
C GLN A 181 11.66 -10.50 18.51
N ASP A 182 12.58 -10.93 17.65
CA ASP A 182 13.90 -10.30 17.56
C ASP A 182 13.79 -8.96 16.86
N PRO A 183 14.08 -7.82 17.54
CA PRO A 183 13.98 -6.50 16.97
C PRO A 183 15.03 -6.18 15.90
N LYS A 184 16.04 -7.00 15.75
CA LYS A 184 17.12 -6.81 14.76
C LYS A 184 16.80 -7.43 13.42
N ILE A 185 15.80 -8.30 13.36
CA ILE A 185 15.44 -9.03 12.13
C ILE A 185 14.39 -8.24 11.35
N HIS A 186 14.70 -7.97 10.08
CA HIS A 186 13.86 -7.22 9.15
C HIS A 186 13.80 -7.92 7.79
N ALA A 187 12.72 -7.62 7.04
CA ALA A 187 12.74 -7.80 5.59
C ALA A 187 13.48 -6.59 4.99
N VAL A 188 14.67 -6.83 4.42
CA VAL A 188 15.58 -5.76 4.01
C VAL A 188 15.58 -5.59 2.51
N LYS A 189 15.51 -4.33 2.06
CA LYS A 189 15.44 -3.95 0.65
C LYS A 189 14.32 -4.67 -0.10
N GLY A 190 13.44 -3.96 -0.67
CA GLY A 190 12.37 -4.55 -1.44
C GLY A 190 11.55 -3.49 -2.12
N SER A 191 10.70 -3.92 -3.05
CA SER A 191 9.84 -2.99 -3.74
C SER A 191 8.50 -3.60 -4.15
N VAL A 192 7.47 -2.76 -4.16
CA VAL A 192 6.17 -3.03 -4.77
C VAL A 192 5.94 -1.93 -5.78
N ARG A 193 6.00 -2.26 -7.07
CA ARG A 193 5.96 -1.25 -8.13
C ARG A 193 5.05 -1.63 -9.28
N TYR A 194 4.35 -0.63 -9.81
CA TYR A 194 3.42 -0.77 -10.94
C TYR A 194 2.31 -1.78 -10.71
N CYS A 195 1.97 -2.05 -9.44
CA CYS A 195 0.94 -3.00 -9.07
C CYS A 195 -0.42 -2.33 -8.95
N SER A 196 -1.49 -3.11 -9.13
CA SER A 196 -2.85 -2.65 -8.86
C SER A 196 -3.52 -3.51 -7.79
N PHE A 197 -4.22 -2.84 -6.88
CA PHE A 197 -4.93 -3.44 -5.76
C PHE A 197 -6.38 -2.99 -5.80
N GLU A 198 -7.31 -3.93 -5.91
CA GLU A 198 -8.72 -3.61 -5.99
C GLU A 198 -9.58 -4.70 -5.35
N ASN A 199 -10.52 -4.31 -4.50
CA ASN A 199 -11.57 -5.21 -4.06
C ASN A 199 -12.93 -4.76 -4.61
N THR A 200 -13.70 -5.71 -5.11
CA THR A 200 -15.08 -5.50 -5.57
C THR A 200 -16.09 -5.83 -4.47
N LYS A 201 -15.61 -6.38 -3.36
CA LYS A 201 -16.38 -6.87 -2.21
C LYS A 201 -15.94 -6.16 -0.93
N VAL A 202 -16.84 -6.15 0.05
CA VAL A 202 -16.58 -5.64 1.40
C VAL A 202 -16.71 -6.82 2.37
N PRO A 203 -15.80 -6.97 3.36
CA PRO A 203 -15.87 -8.06 4.33
C PRO A 203 -17.19 -8.07 5.11
N PRO A 204 -17.77 -9.25 5.38
CA PRO A 204 -18.99 -9.36 6.20
C PRO A 204 -18.69 -9.13 7.69
N ALA A 205 -19.74 -8.97 8.49
CA ALA A 205 -19.64 -8.60 9.90
C ALA A 205 -19.00 -9.66 10.80
N ASP A 206 -19.07 -10.92 10.42
CA ASP A 206 -18.48 -12.04 11.17
C ASP A 206 -16.96 -12.20 10.96
N TRP A 207 -16.35 -11.36 10.10
CA TRP A 207 -14.91 -11.33 9.98
C TRP A 207 -14.29 -10.49 11.10
N LEU A 208 -12.97 -10.67 11.33
CA LEU A 208 -12.24 -9.99 12.39
C LEU A 208 -12.48 -8.47 12.40
N PHE A 209 -12.62 -7.90 13.59
CA PHE A 209 -12.91 -6.49 13.82
C PHE A 209 -14.17 -6.00 13.09
N ASP A 210 -15.24 -6.82 13.12
CA ASP A 210 -16.52 -6.48 12.48
C ASP A 210 -16.34 -6.16 10.97
N GLY A 211 -15.54 -6.99 10.28
CA GLY A 211 -15.24 -6.82 8.87
C GLY A 211 -14.29 -5.65 8.54
N ASN A 212 -13.59 -5.10 9.51
CA ASN A 212 -12.64 -4.01 9.27
C ASN A 212 -11.16 -4.44 9.28
N TYR A 213 -10.88 -5.75 9.42
CA TYR A 213 -9.51 -6.25 9.36
C TYR A 213 -9.05 -6.44 7.91
N ILE A 214 -9.01 -5.37 7.14
CA ILE A 214 -8.64 -5.39 5.73
C ILE A 214 -7.66 -4.26 5.39
N ALA A 215 -6.68 -4.54 4.53
CA ALA A 215 -5.81 -3.57 3.88
C ALA A 215 -5.30 -4.13 2.54
N ALA A 216 -4.83 -3.30 1.64
CA ALA A 216 -4.08 -3.83 0.50
C ALA A 216 -2.68 -4.27 0.95
N ILE A 217 -1.95 -3.37 1.56
CA ILE A 217 -0.60 -3.63 2.09
C ILE A 217 -0.63 -3.44 3.61
N ASP A 218 -0.19 -4.44 4.37
CA ASP A 218 0.00 -4.40 5.82
C ASP A 218 1.31 -5.10 6.14
N MET A 219 2.38 -4.31 6.32
CA MET A 219 3.71 -4.86 6.49
C MET A 219 4.41 -4.32 7.73
N MET A 220 5.18 -5.18 8.37
CA MET A 220 5.95 -4.94 9.58
C MET A 220 7.42 -5.25 9.37
N ALA A 221 8.28 -4.67 10.22
CA ALA A 221 9.72 -4.93 10.27
C ALA A 221 10.40 -4.81 8.89
N LEU A 222 10.08 -3.74 8.17
CA LEU A 222 10.68 -3.41 6.89
C LEU A 222 11.90 -2.51 7.07
N GLU A 223 12.90 -2.69 6.21
CA GLU A 223 14.05 -1.82 6.09
C GLU A 223 14.39 -1.57 4.62
N ASP A 224 14.50 -0.30 4.21
CA ASP A 224 14.83 0.11 2.83
C ASP A 224 13.82 -0.42 1.78
N TRP A 225 12.53 -0.26 2.04
CA TRP A 225 11.47 -0.65 1.09
C TRP A 225 10.87 0.54 0.34
N THR A 226 10.49 0.29 -0.92
CA THR A 226 9.81 1.28 -1.76
C THR A 226 8.48 0.76 -2.28
N PHE A 227 7.42 1.55 -2.10
CA PHE A 227 6.08 1.33 -2.64
C PHE A 227 5.79 2.46 -3.62
N SER A 228 5.93 2.21 -4.92
CA SER A 228 5.83 3.28 -5.92
C SER A 228 5.05 2.90 -7.16
N ASP A 229 4.44 3.89 -7.78
CA ASP A 229 3.77 3.76 -9.06
C ASP A 229 2.61 2.73 -9.03
N ASN A 230 1.94 2.56 -7.86
CA ASN A 230 0.87 1.61 -7.68
C ASN A 230 -0.51 2.28 -7.68
N VAL A 231 -1.53 1.52 -8.02
CA VAL A 231 -2.93 1.95 -8.01
C VAL A 231 -3.72 1.14 -6.97
N PHE A 232 -4.40 1.84 -6.07
CA PHE A 232 -5.26 1.24 -5.04
C PHE A 232 -6.69 1.72 -5.20
N ARG A 233 -7.66 0.80 -5.22
CA ARG A 233 -9.08 1.12 -5.32
C ARG A 233 -9.93 0.28 -4.40
N ASN A 234 -10.90 0.92 -3.76
CA ASN A 234 -11.96 0.25 -3.00
C ASN A 234 -11.45 -0.73 -1.92
N ILE A 235 -10.33 -0.40 -1.28
CA ILE A 235 -9.84 -1.18 -0.13
C ILE A 235 -10.61 -0.72 1.10
N LYS A 236 -11.71 -1.41 1.38
CA LYS A 236 -12.70 -0.99 2.38
C LYS A 236 -13.04 -2.09 3.38
N GLY A 237 -13.10 -1.72 4.65
CA GLY A 237 -13.76 -2.47 5.68
C GLY A 237 -15.27 -2.23 5.66
N ARG A 238 -16.02 -3.07 6.36
CA ARG A 238 -17.48 -3.04 6.38
C ARG A 238 -18.07 -1.71 6.84
N THR A 239 -17.43 -1.03 7.78
CA THR A 239 -17.92 0.22 8.35
C THR A 239 -17.05 1.43 8.03
N GLY A 240 -16.16 1.34 7.03
CA GLY A 240 -15.21 2.39 6.72
C GLY A 240 -13.99 2.44 7.65
N GLY A 241 -13.80 1.41 8.48
CA GLY A 241 -12.70 1.29 9.44
C GLY A 241 -11.55 0.38 9.00
N GLY A 242 -11.43 0.09 7.71
CA GLY A 242 -10.31 -0.67 7.16
C GLY A 242 -8.95 -0.05 7.51
N ARG A 243 -7.87 -0.85 7.45
CA ARG A 243 -6.56 -0.38 7.94
C ARG A 243 -5.95 0.69 7.05
N ALA A 244 -5.66 0.41 5.81
CA ALA A 244 -5.25 1.42 4.81
C ALA A 244 -5.05 0.76 3.42
N ALA A 245 -4.86 1.57 2.38
CA ALA A 245 -4.26 1.09 1.14
C ALA A 245 -2.81 0.65 1.40
N ILE A 246 -2.03 1.48 2.11
CA ILE A 246 -0.66 1.15 2.53
C ILE A 246 -0.53 1.38 4.02
N PHE A 247 -0.36 0.30 4.79
CA PHE A 247 -0.16 0.30 6.23
C PHE A 247 1.18 -0.30 6.60
N ILE A 248 2.10 0.52 7.11
CA ILE A 248 3.45 0.13 7.52
C ILE A 248 3.61 0.42 9.00
N TRP A 249 4.12 -0.53 9.76
CA TRP A 249 4.27 -0.39 11.20
C TRP A 249 5.31 -1.37 11.79
N VAL A 250 5.38 -1.44 13.11
CA VAL A 250 6.28 -2.32 13.90
C VAL A 250 7.71 -2.36 13.40
N ARG A 251 8.54 -1.47 13.95
CA ARG A 251 10.01 -1.43 13.71
C ARG A 251 10.42 -1.26 12.24
N SER A 252 9.55 -0.67 11.41
CA SER A 252 9.91 -0.37 10.03
C SER A 252 10.74 0.91 9.93
N ARG A 253 11.67 0.96 8.98
CA ARG A 253 12.54 2.12 8.79
C ARG A 253 12.97 2.32 7.34
N ARG A 254 13.20 3.59 6.97
CA ARG A 254 13.61 4.01 5.62
C ARG A 254 12.68 3.47 4.52
N VAL A 255 11.37 3.55 4.80
CA VAL A 255 10.32 3.15 3.86
C VAL A 255 9.91 4.36 3.03
N VAL A 256 9.84 4.19 1.72
CA VAL A 256 9.40 5.21 0.76
C VAL A 256 8.05 4.82 0.16
N VAL A 257 7.07 5.72 0.25
CA VAL A 257 5.75 5.59 -0.40
C VAL A 257 5.59 6.77 -1.36
N GLU A 258 5.70 6.51 -2.65
CA GLU A 258 5.70 7.59 -3.64
C GLU A 258 4.96 7.28 -4.93
N ARG A 259 4.42 8.30 -5.57
CA ARG A 259 3.75 8.21 -6.88
C ARG A 259 2.68 7.11 -6.94
N ASN A 260 1.90 6.97 -5.88
CA ASN A 260 0.77 6.05 -5.87
C ASN A 260 -0.53 6.81 -6.10
N LEU A 261 -1.47 6.16 -6.79
CA LEU A 261 -2.84 6.61 -6.96
C LEU A 261 -3.74 5.80 -6.03
N ILE A 262 -4.33 6.45 -5.03
CA ILE A 262 -5.17 5.82 -4.01
C ILE A 262 -6.57 6.42 -4.09
N VAL A 263 -7.57 5.60 -4.46
CA VAL A 263 -8.94 6.07 -4.70
C VAL A 263 -9.93 5.24 -3.90
N ASN A 264 -10.77 5.92 -3.12
CA ASN A 264 -11.88 5.31 -2.39
C ASN A 264 -11.47 4.15 -1.46
N CYS A 265 -10.29 4.23 -0.87
CA CYS A 265 -9.84 3.35 0.21
C CYS A 265 -10.18 3.99 1.57
N ASP A 266 -10.47 3.21 2.59
CA ASP A 266 -10.86 3.76 3.91
C ASP A 266 -9.80 4.71 4.44
N ARG A 267 -8.53 4.30 4.37
CA ARG A 267 -7.36 5.17 4.60
C ARG A 267 -6.41 5.08 3.42
N GLY A 268 -5.71 6.16 3.16
CA GLY A 268 -4.69 6.19 2.13
C GLY A 268 -3.39 5.52 2.62
N VAL A 269 -2.54 6.28 3.30
CA VAL A 269 -1.26 5.80 3.84
C VAL A 269 -1.24 5.94 5.35
N ALA A 270 -0.88 4.86 6.05
CA ALA A 270 -0.71 4.85 7.51
C ALA A 270 0.70 4.37 7.87
N PHE A 271 1.46 5.22 8.54
CA PHE A 271 2.71 4.86 9.21
C PHE A 271 2.45 4.78 10.71
N GLY A 272 2.44 3.55 11.23
CA GLY A 272 2.11 3.27 12.61
C GLY A 272 0.61 3.10 12.89
N ASN A 273 0.29 2.91 14.15
CA ASN A 273 -1.05 2.60 14.66
C ASN A 273 -1.23 3.24 16.05
N PRO A 274 -2.39 3.79 16.39
CA PRO A 274 -2.63 4.32 17.73
C PRO A 274 -2.58 3.25 18.85
N GLY A 275 -2.88 1.99 18.52
CA GLY A 275 -2.77 0.86 19.45
C GLY A 275 -1.38 0.24 19.51
N GLN A 276 -1.15 -0.61 20.52
CA GLN A 276 0.08 -1.39 20.65
C GLN A 276 -0.03 -2.73 19.91
N SER A 277 1.10 -3.20 19.37
CA SER A 277 1.21 -4.53 18.77
C SER A 277 1.81 -5.51 19.78
N THR A 278 1.39 -6.77 19.74
CA THR A 278 2.03 -7.87 20.45
C THR A 278 3.47 -8.15 20.01
N ALA A 279 3.86 -7.64 18.83
CA ALA A 279 5.23 -7.72 18.33
C ALA A 279 6.15 -6.62 18.89
N ASN A 280 5.63 -5.68 19.70
CA ASN A 280 6.47 -4.69 20.39
C ASN A 280 7.28 -5.38 21.50
N VAL A 281 8.54 -5.01 21.61
CA VAL A 281 9.41 -5.50 22.67
C VAL A 281 9.10 -4.76 23.98
N ALA A 282 8.88 -5.48 25.04
CA ALA A 282 8.57 -4.89 26.33
C ALA A 282 9.73 -3.99 26.83
N GLY A 283 9.41 -2.78 27.26
CA GLY A 283 10.37 -1.81 27.77
C GLY A 283 11.07 -0.95 26.71
N GLU A 284 10.87 -1.21 25.42
CA GLU A 284 11.34 -0.34 24.36
C GLU A 284 10.40 0.85 24.15
N ARG A 285 10.96 1.99 23.76
CA ARG A 285 10.17 3.12 23.29
C ARG A 285 9.38 2.68 22.04
N LEU A 286 8.10 2.95 22.03
CA LEU A 286 7.25 2.58 20.91
C LEU A 286 7.55 3.48 19.71
N VAL A 287 8.25 2.93 18.71
CA VAL A 287 8.46 3.54 17.39
C VAL A 287 8.05 2.53 16.33
N TYR A 288 7.00 2.84 15.60
CA TYR A 288 6.52 1.96 14.54
C TYR A 288 7.24 2.15 13.23
N VAL A 289 7.47 3.41 12.84
CA VAL A 289 8.17 3.72 11.59
C VAL A 289 9.17 4.85 11.86
N ALA A 290 10.39 4.70 11.38
CA ALA A 290 11.41 5.73 11.44
C ALA A 290 12.00 6.05 10.06
N ASP A 291 12.42 7.30 9.85
CA ASP A 291 13.13 7.75 8.65
C ASP A 291 12.37 7.47 7.34
N GLY A 292 11.04 7.51 7.38
CA GLY A 292 10.19 7.21 6.23
C GLY A 292 9.85 8.44 5.39
N VAL A 293 9.46 8.21 4.14
CA VAL A 293 9.08 9.28 3.20
C VAL A 293 7.74 8.94 2.52
N ILE A 294 6.79 9.87 2.55
CA ILE A 294 5.52 9.80 1.82
C ILE A 294 5.46 11.00 0.87
N ARG A 295 5.58 10.79 -0.44
CA ARG A 295 5.66 11.90 -1.39
C ARG A 295 5.00 11.64 -2.72
N ASN A 296 4.55 12.69 -3.39
CA ASN A 296 4.00 12.64 -4.75
C ASN A 296 2.85 11.64 -4.93
N ASN A 297 2.01 11.42 -3.91
CA ASN A 297 0.86 10.53 -4.02
C ASN A 297 -0.42 11.32 -4.32
N PHE A 298 -1.33 10.75 -5.10
CA PHE A 298 -2.73 11.18 -5.19
C PHE A 298 -3.57 10.31 -4.26
N ILE A 299 -4.32 10.94 -3.35
CA ILE A 299 -5.17 10.26 -2.37
C ILE A 299 -6.57 10.88 -2.39
N VAL A 300 -7.56 10.10 -2.81
CA VAL A 300 -8.91 10.59 -3.06
C VAL A 300 -9.96 9.80 -2.32
N GLY A 301 -10.85 10.51 -1.67
CA GLY A 301 -12.02 9.94 -1.02
C GLY A 301 -11.70 9.07 0.19
N GLY A 302 -12.56 8.10 0.44
CA GLY A 302 -12.49 7.20 1.58
C GLY A 302 -13.02 7.83 2.88
N PRO A 303 -13.65 7.03 3.74
CA PRO A 303 -14.37 7.54 4.92
C PRO A 303 -13.47 7.87 6.12
N ASP A 304 -12.24 7.38 6.20
CA ASP A 304 -11.38 7.63 7.37
C ASP A 304 -10.37 8.74 7.11
N CYS A 305 -9.16 8.47 6.62
CA CYS A 305 -8.17 9.53 6.45
C CYS A 305 -7.31 9.40 5.18
N GLY A 306 -6.64 10.49 4.80
CA GLY A 306 -5.67 10.49 3.70
C GLY A 306 -4.33 9.89 4.12
N ILE A 307 -3.62 10.60 5.00
CA ILE A 307 -2.35 10.14 5.58
C ILE A 307 -2.45 10.20 7.09
N GLU A 308 -1.96 9.17 7.79
CA GLU A 308 -1.83 9.21 9.24
C GLU A 308 -0.47 8.69 9.71
N LEU A 309 0.05 9.33 10.76
CA LEU A 309 1.29 8.97 11.44
C LEU A 309 1.01 8.75 12.93
N TRP A 310 1.43 7.61 13.48
CA TRP A 310 1.32 7.27 14.89
C TRP A 310 2.61 6.62 15.37
N HIS A 311 3.19 7.10 16.48
CA HIS A 311 4.45 6.57 17.00
C HIS A 311 5.52 6.47 15.89
N ALA A 312 5.63 7.52 15.10
CA ALA A 312 6.51 7.62 13.95
C ALA A 312 7.57 8.69 14.16
N GLU A 313 8.78 8.48 13.68
CA GLU A 313 9.90 9.40 13.89
C GLU A 313 10.59 9.80 12.60
N ARG A 314 10.91 11.09 12.48
CA ARG A 314 11.66 11.66 11.35
C ARG A 314 11.02 11.28 10.00
N ILE A 315 9.69 11.42 9.93
CA ILE A 315 8.94 11.15 8.71
C ILE A 315 8.88 12.41 7.86
N LYS A 316 9.04 12.24 6.56
CA LYS A 316 8.90 13.29 5.55
C LYS A 316 7.63 13.10 4.75
N VAL A 317 6.74 14.10 4.76
CA VAL A 317 5.48 14.08 4.01
C VAL A 317 5.50 15.25 3.03
N PHE A 318 5.83 14.97 1.76
CA PHE A 318 6.14 16.02 0.79
C PHE A 318 5.31 15.91 -0.49
N ASN A 319 4.83 17.02 -1.00
CA ASN A 319 4.25 17.12 -2.33
C ASN A 319 3.14 16.07 -2.60
N ASN A 320 2.30 15.73 -1.62
CA ASN A 320 1.13 14.89 -1.86
C ASN A 320 -0.07 15.76 -2.24
N SER A 321 -0.95 15.27 -3.10
CA SER A 321 -2.26 15.85 -3.39
C SER A 321 -3.36 14.99 -2.78
N ILE A 322 -4.20 15.58 -1.93
CA ILE A 322 -5.23 14.88 -1.15
C ILE A 322 -6.58 15.55 -1.34
N TRP A 323 -7.61 14.76 -1.65
CA TRP A 323 -8.99 15.23 -1.71
C TRP A 323 -9.83 14.48 -0.68
N ARG A 324 -10.37 15.22 0.31
CA ARG A 324 -11.25 14.68 1.34
C ARG A 324 -12.74 14.99 1.05
N LEU A 325 -13.58 14.06 1.45
CA LEU A 325 -15.03 14.29 1.45
C LEU A 325 -15.41 15.19 2.62
N GLU A 326 -16.55 15.91 2.52
CA GLU A 326 -17.00 16.87 3.52
C GLU A 326 -17.12 16.24 4.93
N GLN A 327 -17.68 15.04 5.04
CA GLN A 327 -17.87 14.35 6.32
C GLN A 327 -16.56 13.90 7.01
N ASN A 328 -15.45 13.90 6.33
CA ASN A 328 -14.14 13.54 6.86
C ASN A 328 -13.07 14.61 6.59
N TRP A 329 -13.52 15.83 6.43
CA TRP A 329 -12.74 17.03 6.11
C TRP A 329 -11.48 17.18 6.97
N SER A 330 -11.60 16.99 8.27
CA SER A 330 -10.51 17.14 9.24
C SER A 330 -9.43 16.07 9.17
N ARG A 331 -9.54 15.09 8.27
CA ARG A 331 -8.69 13.91 8.22
C ARG A 331 -7.85 13.82 6.93
N GLY A 332 -7.39 14.96 6.42
CA GLY A 332 -6.47 14.99 5.28
C GLY A 332 -5.12 14.39 5.65
N ILE A 333 -4.41 15.01 6.59
CA ILE A 333 -3.18 14.48 7.19
C ILE A 333 -3.33 14.55 8.71
N ARG A 334 -3.07 13.45 9.41
CA ARG A 334 -3.17 13.34 10.87
C ARG A 334 -1.83 12.95 11.48
N ILE A 335 -1.38 13.72 12.46
CA ILE A 335 -0.12 13.49 13.17
C ILE A 335 -0.48 13.14 14.61
N GLY A 336 -0.53 11.84 14.88
CA GLY A 336 -0.97 11.30 16.14
C GLY A 336 0.13 11.17 17.18
N THR A 337 -0.28 10.81 18.39
CA THR A 337 0.57 10.66 19.57
C THR A 337 1.82 9.81 19.29
N GLY A 338 2.93 10.19 19.89
CA GLY A 338 4.23 9.51 19.76
C GLY A 338 4.99 9.80 18.46
N THR A 339 4.43 10.66 17.59
CA THR A 339 5.10 11.10 16.36
C THR A 339 5.93 12.34 16.63
N ALA A 340 7.19 12.36 16.18
CA ALA A 340 8.11 13.45 16.37
C ALA A 340 9.14 13.59 15.24
N GLY A 341 9.76 14.78 15.11
CA GLY A 341 10.79 15.04 14.10
C GLY A 341 10.27 14.93 12.67
N THR A 342 9.00 15.19 12.46
CA THR A 342 8.32 15.03 11.16
C THR A 342 8.32 16.35 10.41
N ASP A 343 8.64 16.30 9.11
CA ASP A 343 8.57 17.44 8.19
C ASP A 343 7.41 17.26 7.20
N ILE A 344 6.52 18.25 7.14
CA ILE A 344 5.35 18.25 6.24
C ILE A 344 5.44 19.49 5.35
N ALA A 345 5.72 19.29 4.06
CA ALA A 345 5.92 20.42 3.16
C ALA A 345 5.32 20.21 1.77
N ASN A 346 4.91 21.31 1.15
CA ASN A 346 4.39 21.34 -0.23
C ASN A 346 3.20 20.43 -0.49
N ASN A 347 2.42 20.01 0.53
CA ASN A 347 1.25 19.19 0.31
C ASN A 347 0.05 20.05 -0.08
N LEU A 348 -0.74 19.57 -1.02
CA LEU A 348 -1.99 20.19 -1.49
C LEU A 348 -3.17 19.38 -0.95
N VAL A 349 -3.89 19.92 0.03
CA VAL A 349 -4.89 19.18 0.79
C VAL A 349 -6.24 19.86 0.76
N HIS A 350 -7.18 19.34 -0.05
CA HIS A 350 -8.60 19.66 0.12
C HIS A 350 -9.10 18.96 1.38
N GLY A 351 -8.99 19.62 2.51
CA GLY A 351 -9.16 19.09 3.87
C GLY A 351 -8.26 19.82 4.86
N GLU A 352 -8.02 19.20 6.00
CA GLU A 352 -7.15 19.74 7.06
C GLU A 352 -5.88 18.90 7.28
N ILE A 353 -4.85 19.56 7.79
CA ILE A 353 -3.66 18.93 8.38
C ILE A 353 -3.75 19.13 9.89
N ARG A 354 -3.82 18.06 10.67
CA ARG A 354 -4.07 18.12 12.12
C ARG A 354 -2.97 17.47 12.94
N LEU A 355 -2.56 18.15 13.98
CA LEU A 355 -1.75 17.58 15.07
C LEU A 355 -2.70 17.00 16.14
N GLU A 356 -2.65 15.70 16.35
CA GLU A 356 -3.46 14.96 17.32
C GLU A 356 -2.56 14.34 18.39
N GLY A 357 -1.77 15.19 19.06
CA GLY A 357 -0.80 14.78 20.08
C GLY A 357 0.57 14.39 19.55
N GLY A 358 0.83 14.53 18.26
CA GLY A 358 2.16 14.43 17.65
C GLY A 358 2.73 15.79 17.28
N GLU A 359 3.98 15.81 16.86
CA GLU A 359 4.73 17.02 16.50
C GLU A 359 5.21 16.97 15.04
N ALA A 360 5.10 18.09 14.33
CA ALA A 360 5.62 18.24 12.98
C ALA A 360 6.03 19.70 12.69
N GLN A 361 7.06 19.86 11.87
CA GLN A 361 7.38 21.13 11.22
C GLN A 361 6.57 21.21 9.92
N MET A 362 5.93 22.34 9.67
CA MET A 362 5.10 22.53 8.50
C MET A 362 5.55 23.74 7.69
N SER A 363 5.66 23.58 6.37
CA SER A 363 6.00 24.68 5.48
C SER A 363 5.34 24.52 4.11
N HIS A 364 4.92 25.61 3.49
CA HIS A 364 4.39 25.67 2.12
C HIS A 364 3.29 24.62 1.79
N ASN A 365 2.54 24.17 2.81
CA ASN A 365 1.36 23.37 2.56
C ASN A 365 0.18 24.27 2.24
N LEU A 366 -0.63 23.88 1.28
CA LEU A 366 -1.90 24.51 1.00
C LEU A 366 -3.03 23.57 1.39
N ALA A 367 -3.69 23.86 2.50
CA ALA A 367 -4.80 23.06 3.04
C ALA A 367 -6.05 23.95 3.20
N GLY A 368 -7.20 23.35 2.96
CA GLY A 368 -8.47 24.06 3.03
C GLY A 368 -9.39 23.71 1.86
N ARG A 369 -10.30 24.61 1.55
CA ARG A 369 -11.22 24.45 0.42
C ARG A 369 -10.50 24.75 -0.89
N LEU A 370 -10.39 23.76 -1.75
CA LEU A 370 -9.64 23.81 -3.00
C LEU A 370 -10.53 23.40 -4.20
N GLU A 371 -11.78 23.80 -4.16
CA GLU A 371 -12.73 23.62 -5.27
C GLU A 371 -12.16 24.27 -6.54
N GLY A 372 -12.19 23.56 -7.65
CA GLY A 372 -11.66 24.03 -8.93
C GLY A 372 -10.15 23.87 -9.12
N TYR A 373 -9.38 23.48 -8.10
CA TYR A 373 -7.94 23.27 -8.24
C TYR A 373 -7.57 21.98 -8.97
N PHE A 374 -8.46 20.99 -8.95
CA PHE A 374 -8.21 19.67 -9.49
C PHE A 374 -9.12 19.37 -10.69
N MET A 375 -8.59 18.62 -11.66
CA MET A 375 -9.28 18.31 -12.91
C MET A 375 -10.54 17.46 -12.71
N ASP A 376 -10.43 16.34 -11.99
CA ASP A 376 -11.56 15.44 -11.72
C ASP A 376 -11.30 14.61 -10.45
N PRO A 377 -11.49 15.18 -9.26
CA PRO A 377 -11.29 14.46 -8.01
C PRO A 377 -12.15 13.21 -7.87
N ALA A 378 -13.35 13.21 -8.45
CA ALA A 378 -14.27 12.07 -8.33
C ALA A 378 -13.71 10.80 -9.00
N SER A 379 -12.97 10.94 -10.09
CA SER A 379 -12.29 9.82 -10.76
C SER A 379 -10.90 9.50 -10.21
N GLY A 380 -10.40 10.30 -9.26
CA GLY A 380 -9.03 10.18 -8.74
C GLY A 380 -8.01 11.07 -9.47
N ASN A 381 -8.44 11.93 -10.39
CA ASN A 381 -7.53 12.80 -11.12
C ASN A 381 -7.34 14.14 -10.38
N LEU A 382 -6.27 14.23 -9.60
CA LEU A 382 -5.85 15.45 -8.89
C LEU A 382 -4.79 16.26 -9.67
N ALA A 383 -4.74 16.14 -10.99
CA ALA A 383 -3.98 17.07 -11.83
C ALA A 383 -4.47 18.50 -11.63
N LEU A 384 -3.56 19.48 -11.61
CA LEU A 384 -3.91 20.87 -11.40
C LEU A 384 -4.66 21.44 -12.61
N THR A 385 -5.64 22.30 -12.32
CA THR A 385 -6.26 23.17 -13.30
C THR A 385 -5.53 24.53 -13.35
N ARG A 386 -5.79 25.35 -14.35
CA ARG A 386 -5.30 26.75 -14.41
C ARG A 386 -5.76 27.61 -13.23
N ALA A 387 -6.87 27.26 -12.57
CA ALA A 387 -7.39 27.98 -11.42
C ALA A 387 -6.58 27.73 -10.13
N ALA A 388 -5.69 26.75 -10.12
CA ALA A 388 -4.87 26.41 -8.97
C ALA A 388 -3.68 27.37 -8.74
N THR A 389 -3.91 28.67 -8.89
CA THR A 389 -2.88 29.72 -8.83
C THR A 389 -2.15 29.78 -7.48
N GLY A 390 -2.78 29.33 -6.39
CA GLY A 390 -2.15 29.22 -5.08
C GLY A 390 -1.23 28.00 -4.94
N ALA A 391 -1.22 27.09 -5.93
CA ALA A 391 -0.38 25.90 -5.93
C ALA A 391 0.71 25.96 -7.02
N ILE A 392 0.36 26.50 -8.20
CA ILE A 392 1.28 26.58 -9.35
C ILE A 392 2.43 27.53 -9.02
N ASP A 393 3.67 27.07 -9.21
CA ASP A 393 4.91 27.80 -8.94
C ASP A 393 5.02 28.30 -7.47
N GLN A 394 4.38 27.64 -6.49
CA GLN A 394 4.35 28.09 -5.10
C GLN A 394 5.10 27.19 -4.12
N ALA A 395 5.60 26.04 -4.54
CA ALA A 395 6.37 25.15 -3.68
C ALA A 395 7.81 25.62 -3.45
N VAL A 396 8.42 25.15 -2.38
CA VAL A 396 9.87 25.26 -2.18
C VAL A 396 10.57 24.06 -2.78
N PRO A 397 11.70 24.21 -3.44
CA PRO A 397 12.49 23.09 -3.91
C PRO A 397 12.92 22.18 -2.75
N ILE A 398 12.62 20.89 -2.85
CA ILE A 398 13.06 19.87 -1.91
C ILE A 398 13.99 18.91 -2.65
N PRO A 399 15.25 18.76 -2.24
CA PRO A 399 16.26 17.97 -2.99
C PRO A 399 15.83 16.52 -3.26
N GLU A 400 15.03 15.93 -2.38
CA GLU A 400 14.54 14.57 -2.52
C GLU A 400 13.31 14.45 -3.46
N VAL A 401 12.66 15.58 -3.84
CA VAL A 401 11.44 15.58 -4.68
C VAL A 401 11.76 16.12 -6.07
N THR A 402 12.42 15.31 -6.86
CA THR A 402 12.92 15.70 -8.18
C THR A 402 11.92 15.50 -9.34
N SER A 403 10.84 14.79 -9.08
CA SER A 403 9.80 14.48 -10.08
C SER A 403 8.39 14.63 -9.51
N ASP A 404 7.39 14.66 -10.38
CA ASP A 404 5.97 14.62 -10.03
C ASP A 404 5.42 13.17 -9.97
N ILE A 405 4.10 13.00 -9.81
CA ILE A 405 3.46 11.67 -9.76
C ILE A 405 3.62 10.89 -11.08
N ARG A 406 3.83 11.55 -12.20
CA ARG A 406 4.06 10.91 -13.50
C ARG A 406 5.51 10.47 -13.68
N GLY A 407 6.40 10.81 -12.72
CA GLY A 407 7.84 10.64 -12.88
C GLY A 407 8.50 11.70 -13.75
N ARG A 408 7.80 12.78 -14.12
CA ARG A 408 8.35 13.89 -14.88
C ARG A 408 9.18 14.80 -13.99
N PRO A 409 10.35 15.27 -14.46
CA PRO A 409 11.19 16.16 -13.66
C PRO A 409 10.44 17.45 -13.27
N ARG A 410 10.63 17.89 -12.04
CA ARG A 410 10.23 19.21 -11.61
C ARG A 410 11.28 20.22 -12.05
N THR A 411 10.87 21.25 -12.76
CA THR A 411 11.76 22.28 -13.32
C THR A 411 11.32 23.67 -12.90
N GLY A 412 12.26 24.59 -12.75
CA GLY A 412 11.97 25.95 -12.32
C GLY A 412 11.53 26.03 -10.88
N ARG A 413 10.46 26.78 -10.60
CA ARG A 413 9.80 26.83 -9.30
C ARG A 413 8.70 25.76 -9.25
N PRO A 414 8.80 24.76 -8.37
CA PRO A 414 7.88 23.64 -8.40
C PRO A 414 6.48 24.01 -7.90
N ASP A 415 5.51 23.14 -8.22
CA ASP A 415 4.14 23.27 -7.75
C ASP A 415 3.93 22.60 -6.39
N ILE A 416 2.99 23.16 -5.59
CA ILE A 416 2.49 22.50 -4.39
C ILE A 416 1.62 21.31 -4.79
N GLY A 417 1.85 20.14 -4.19
CA GLY A 417 1.15 18.90 -4.52
C GLY A 417 1.97 17.98 -5.40
N ALA A 418 1.35 16.89 -5.83
CA ALA A 418 2.00 15.79 -6.52
C ALA A 418 2.06 15.94 -8.05
N TRP A 419 1.44 16.97 -8.61
CA TRP A 419 1.41 17.24 -10.05
C TRP A 419 2.17 18.50 -10.38
N GLU A 420 2.95 18.47 -11.43
CA GLU A 420 3.57 19.64 -12.04
C GLU A 420 2.70 20.12 -13.20
N PHE A 421 2.19 21.34 -13.11
CA PHE A 421 1.30 21.93 -14.12
C PHE A 421 2.09 22.29 -15.35
N GLU A 422 1.68 21.74 -16.48
CA GLU A 422 2.18 22.12 -17.80
C GLU A 422 1.05 22.95 -18.46
N GLY A 423 1.23 24.27 -18.55
CA GLY A 423 0.30 25.09 -19.33
C GLY A 423 0.20 24.56 -20.75
N GLU A 424 -0.94 24.73 -21.41
CA GLU A 424 -1.15 24.27 -22.78
C GLU A 424 -0.19 24.91 -23.81
N ASP A 425 0.65 25.87 -23.39
CA ASP A 425 1.56 26.66 -24.22
C ASP A 425 3.01 26.66 -23.67
N ARG A 426 3.50 25.58 -23.12
CA ARG A 426 4.93 25.41 -22.86
C ARG A 426 5.55 24.34 -23.75
#